data_8a8a46ea4a64192ec76858d02ce452e7
#
_entry.id   8a8a46ea4a64192ec76858d02ce452e7
#
_cell.length_a   1.000
_cell.length_b   1.000
_cell.length_c   1.000
_cell.angle_alpha   90.00
_cell.angle_beta   90.00
_cell.angle_gamma   90.00
#
_symmetry.space_group_name_H-M   'P 1'
#
loop_
_entity.id
_entity.type
_entity.pdbx_description
1 polymer ?
#
loop_
_entity_poly.entity_id
_entity_poly.type
_entity_poly.pdbx_seq_one_letter_code
_entity_poly.pdbx_strand_id
1 'polypeptide(L)'
;MKTVFNSSLLLLFMLLMGCAENSNKSKQTDINQADNVSVEISIEGMSCMSCVANVQKTLSDLNGINEVKVSLENKNATLHYNPNIISIDKIKQSINEIGYNTGTVKKLSQ
;
A
#
# COMPACT_ATOMS: atom_id res chain seq x y z
N MET A 1 -47.67 -5.47 40.97
CA MET A 1 -46.72 -6.53 40.63
C MET A 1 -46.44 -6.68 39.13
N LYS A 2 -47.20 -6.08 38.26
CA LYS A 2 -46.98 -6.18 36.79
C LYS A 2 -45.97 -5.17 36.25
N THR A 3 -45.62 -4.14 36.98
CA THR A 3 -44.70 -3.07 36.54
C THR A 3 -43.22 -3.35 36.84
N VAL A 4 -42.90 -4.26 37.73
CA VAL A 4 -41.54 -4.57 38.14
C VAL A 4 -40.88 -5.56 37.15
N PHE A 5 -41.69 -6.42 36.53
CA PHE A 5 -41.17 -7.42 35.59
C PHE A 5 -40.73 -6.83 34.27
N ASN A 6 -41.37 -5.74 33.87
CA ASN A 6 -41.08 -5.08 32.61
C ASN A 6 -39.75 -4.25 32.65
N SER A 7 -39.40 -3.73 33.83
CA SER A 7 -38.17 -2.95 34.00
C SER A 7 -36.92 -3.82 34.01
N SER A 8 -37.01 -5.03 34.57
CA SER A 8 -35.91 -5.98 34.59
C SER A 8 -35.64 -6.58 33.22
N LEU A 9 -36.70 -6.82 32.44
CA LEU A 9 -36.59 -7.31 31.06
C LEU A 9 -36.02 -6.25 30.11
N LEU A 10 -36.38 -4.98 30.35
CA LEU A 10 -35.87 -3.86 29.56
C LEU A 10 -34.37 -3.64 29.82
N LEU A 11 -33.95 -3.81 31.08
CA LEU A 11 -32.54 -3.69 31.46
C LEU A 11 -31.68 -4.83 30.88
N LEU A 12 -32.25 -6.03 30.80
CA LEU A 12 -31.57 -7.18 30.17
C LEU A 12 -31.49 -7.01 28.65
N PHE A 13 -32.47 -6.35 28.03
CA PHE A 13 -32.44 -6.09 26.59
C PHE A 13 -31.44 -5.01 26.22
N MET A 14 -31.19 -4.05 27.11
CA MET A 14 -30.16 -3.01 26.90
C MET A 14 -28.75 -3.57 26.98
N LEU A 15 -28.51 -4.65 27.72
CA LEU A 15 -27.21 -5.30 27.82
C LEU A 15 -26.82 -6.14 26.58
N LEU A 16 -27.81 -6.47 25.76
CA LEU A 16 -27.58 -7.23 24.52
C LEU A 16 -27.37 -6.36 23.29
N MET A 17 -27.55 -5.04 23.39
CA MET A 17 -27.20 -4.09 22.34
C MET A 17 -25.82 -3.50 22.55
N GLY A 18 -24.97 -4.19 23.31
CA GLY A 18 -23.56 -3.88 23.44
C GLY A 18 -22.81 -4.25 22.17
N CYS A 19 -22.42 -3.19 21.43
CA CYS A 19 -21.29 -3.18 20.50
C CYS A 19 -21.38 -4.13 19.30
N ALA A 20 -22.14 -3.71 18.30
CA ALA A 20 -21.61 -3.84 16.96
C ALA A 20 -20.51 -2.77 16.81
N GLU A 21 -19.38 -2.96 17.44
CA GLU A 21 -18.16 -2.29 17.04
C GLU A 21 -17.76 -2.91 15.72
N ASN A 22 -18.22 -2.27 14.66
CA ASN A 22 -17.69 -2.47 13.35
C ASN A 22 -16.27 -1.87 13.38
N SER A 23 -15.36 -2.57 14.04
CA SER A 23 -13.95 -2.44 13.82
C SER A 23 -13.68 -2.99 12.43
N ASN A 24 -14.02 -2.21 11.42
CA ASN A 24 -13.39 -2.32 10.14
C ASN A 24 -11.95 -1.80 10.33
N LYS A 25 -11.27 -2.39 11.29
CA LYS A 25 -9.85 -2.39 11.38
C LYS A 25 -9.44 -3.33 10.26
N SER A 26 -9.31 -2.77 9.05
CA SER A 26 -8.43 -3.33 8.07
C SER A 26 -7.21 -3.71 8.89
N LYS A 27 -6.95 -4.98 8.92
CA LYS A 27 -5.75 -5.57 9.52
C LYS A 27 -4.60 -4.98 8.73
N GLN A 28 -4.24 -3.77 9.11
CA GLN A 28 -2.95 -3.23 8.83
C GLN A 28 -2.03 -4.16 9.58
N THR A 29 -1.58 -5.17 8.86
CA THR A 29 -0.45 -5.96 9.27
C THR A 29 0.63 -4.93 9.48
N ASP A 30 0.97 -4.64 10.71
CA ASP A 30 2.21 -3.97 11.09
C ASP A 30 3.36 -4.83 10.58
N ILE A 31 3.56 -4.78 9.27
CA ILE A 31 4.81 -5.18 8.66
C ILE A 31 5.71 -4.01 8.98
N ASN A 32 6.54 -4.20 9.97
CA ASN A 32 7.60 -3.32 10.44
C ASN A 32 7.89 -2.19 9.45
N GLN A 33 7.25 -1.05 9.67
CA GLN A 33 7.41 0.15 8.86
C GLN A 33 8.85 0.69 8.95
N ALA A 34 9.64 0.14 9.87
CA ALA A 34 11.04 0.48 10.11
C ALA A 34 11.99 0.03 8.98
N ASP A 35 11.62 -0.94 8.16
CA ASP A 35 12.49 -1.51 7.14
C ASP A 35 12.17 -1.03 5.71
N ASN A 36 11.14 -0.19 5.54
CA ASN A 36 10.76 0.32 4.22
C ASN A 36 11.61 1.51 3.81
N VAL A 37 12.12 1.46 2.60
CA VAL A 37 12.90 2.53 1.99
C VAL A 37 12.09 3.19 0.89
N SER A 38 12.06 4.53 0.92
CA SER A 38 11.45 5.32 -0.15
C SER A 38 12.50 5.70 -1.18
N VAL A 39 12.22 5.45 -2.45
CA VAL A 39 13.09 5.81 -3.57
C VAL A 39 12.31 6.41 -4.73
N GLU A 40 12.99 7.25 -5.46
CA GLU A 40 12.56 7.75 -6.76
C GLU A 40 13.49 7.21 -7.84
N ILE A 41 12.93 6.60 -8.87
CA ILE A 41 13.67 6.03 -9.99
C ILE A 41 13.28 6.77 -11.25
N SER A 42 14.25 7.36 -11.95
CA SER A 42 14.06 7.88 -13.30
C SER A 42 13.73 6.76 -14.27
N ILE A 43 12.70 6.94 -15.11
CA ILE A 43 12.30 5.96 -16.12
C ILE A 43 12.21 6.65 -17.47
N GLU A 44 13.06 6.22 -18.40
CA GLU A 44 13.06 6.71 -19.76
C GLU A 44 12.21 5.81 -20.67
N GLY A 45 11.60 6.42 -21.69
CA GLY A 45 10.78 5.70 -22.67
C GLY A 45 9.27 5.71 -22.37
N MET A 46 8.85 6.24 -21.24
CA MET A 46 7.42 6.47 -20.98
C MET A 46 6.94 7.68 -21.79
N SER A 47 5.98 7.46 -22.69
CA SER A 47 5.43 8.52 -23.56
C SER A 47 3.92 8.62 -23.53
N CYS A 48 3.24 7.73 -22.81
CA CYS A 48 1.78 7.67 -22.76
C CYS A 48 1.27 7.14 -21.41
N MET A 49 -0.01 7.35 -21.13
CA MET A 49 -0.64 6.88 -19.89
C MET A 49 -0.68 5.35 -19.77
N SER A 50 -0.76 4.63 -20.88
CA SER A 50 -0.65 3.16 -20.87
C SER A 50 0.74 2.68 -20.47
N CYS A 51 1.77 3.43 -20.82
CA CYS A 51 3.15 3.18 -20.36
C CYS A 51 3.25 3.29 -18.84
N VAL A 52 2.68 4.36 -18.28
CA VAL A 52 2.58 4.57 -16.81
C VAL A 52 1.86 3.40 -16.14
N ALA A 53 0.72 2.99 -16.68
CA ALA A 53 -0.05 1.86 -16.15
C ALA A 53 0.73 0.54 -16.17
N ASN A 54 1.49 0.27 -17.22
CA ASN A 54 2.34 -0.91 -17.33
C ASN A 54 3.46 -0.92 -16.28
N VAL A 55 4.15 0.20 -16.13
CA VAL A 55 5.21 0.33 -15.11
C VAL A 55 4.61 0.17 -13.71
N GLN A 56 3.52 0.87 -13.43
CA GLN A 56 2.85 0.80 -12.13
C GLN A 56 2.39 -0.62 -11.79
N LYS A 57 1.79 -1.31 -12.75
CA LYS A 57 1.36 -2.71 -12.56
C LYS A 57 2.55 -3.63 -12.31
N THR A 58 3.59 -3.52 -13.14
CA THR A 58 4.80 -4.35 -13.01
C THR A 58 5.44 -4.19 -11.65
N LEU A 59 5.56 -2.96 -11.16
CA LEU A 59 6.15 -2.68 -9.85
C LEU A 59 5.25 -3.15 -8.71
N SER A 60 3.94 -2.96 -8.82
CA SER A 60 2.98 -3.37 -7.79
C SER A 60 2.88 -4.89 -7.64
N ASP A 61 3.18 -5.64 -8.68
CA ASP A 61 3.16 -7.10 -8.68
C ASP A 61 4.43 -7.71 -8.03
N LEU A 62 5.45 -6.91 -7.73
CA LEU A 62 6.68 -7.37 -7.10
C LEU A 62 6.52 -7.53 -5.59
N ASN A 63 6.92 -8.67 -5.07
CA ASN A 63 6.97 -8.89 -3.63
C ASN A 63 7.98 -7.94 -2.97
N GLY A 64 7.57 -7.30 -1.88
CA GLY A 64 8.39 -6.36 -1.14
C GLY A 64 8.18 -4.90 -1.53
N ILE A 65 7.34 -4.63 -2.51
CA ILE A 65 6.88 -3.28 -2.87
C ILE A 65 5.57 -2.99 -2.14
N ASN A 66 5.50 -1.86 -1.43
CA ASN A 66 4.33 -1.48 -0.64
C ASN A 66 3.49 -0.39 -1.30
N GLU A 67 4.13 0.57 -1.92
CA GLU A 67 3.46 1.67 -2.59
C GLU A 67 4.23 2.06 -3.85
N VAL A 68 3.50 2.38 -4.92
CA VAL A 68 4.06 2.82 -6.20
C VAL A 68 3.28 4.02 -6.71
N LYS A 69 4.00 5.06 -7.09
CA LYS A 69 3.45 6.21 -7.85
C LYS A 69 4.32 6.44 -9.06
N VAL A 70 3.73 6.40 -10.24
CA VAL A 70 4.42 6.66 -11.50
C VAL A 70 3.95 7.99 -12.06
N SER A 71 4.90 8.86 -12.42
CA SER A 71 4.64 10.17 -13.03
C SER A 71 5.13 10.20 -14.47
N LEU A 72 4.22 10.44 -15.39
CA LEU A 72 4.55 10.65 -16.81
C LEU A 72 5.28 11.98 -17.02
N GLU A 73 4.82 13.03 -16.33
CA GLU A 73 5.37 14.37 -16.43
C GLU A 73 6.83 14.45 -15.98
N ASN A 74 7.10 13.82 -14.82
CA ASN A 74 8.45 13.79 -14.23
C ASN A 74 9.30 12.63 -14.74
N LYS A 75 8.72 11.72 -15.52
CA LYS A 75 9.39 10.51 -16.04
C LYS A 75 10.09 9.71 -14.94
N ASN A 76 9.37 9.51 -13.84
CA ASN A 76 9.90 8.78 -12.68
C ASN A 76 8.82 7.89 -12.03
N ALA A 77 9.29 6.98 -11.19
CA ALA A 77 8.46 6.23 -10.26
C ALA A 77 8.97 6.45 -8.85
N THR A 78 8.08 6.82 -7.96
CA THR A 78 8.33 6.85 -6.51
C THR A 78 7.73 5.60 -5.89
N LEU A 79 8.50 4.90 -5.10
CA LEU A 79 8.06 3.66 -4.48
C LEU A 79 8.63 3.46 -3.08
N HIS A 80 7.89 2.71 -2.28
CA HIS A 80 8.31 2.22 -0.99
C HIS A 80 8.53 0.71 -1.09
N TYR A 81 9.70 0.23 -0.71
CA TYR A 81 10.03 -1.18 -0.77
C TYR A 81 10.79 -1.64 0.46
N ASN A 82 10.72 -2.93 0.73
CA ASN A 82 11.48 -3.57 1.80
C ASN A 82 12.78 -4.17 1.23
N PRO A 83 13.96 -3.62 1.58
CA PRO A 83 15.24 -4.07 1.05
C PRO A 83 15.64 -5.49 1.50
N ASN A 84 14.97 -6.02 2.53
CA ASN A 84 15.17 -7.40 2.98
C ASN A 84 14.44 -8.42 2.08
N ILE A 85 13.45 -7.97 1.30
CA ILE A 85 12.65 -8.82 0.42
C ILE A 85 13.06 -8.65 -1.04
N ILE A 86 13.31 -7.44 -1.48
CA ILE A 86 13.65 -7.12 -2.88
C ILE A 86 14.77 -6.08 -2.93
N SER A 87 15.68 -6.24 -3.87
CA SER A 87 16.75 -5.27 -4.12
C SER A 87 16.35 -4.22 -5.14
N ILE A 88 17.00 -3.05 -5.10
CA ILE A 88 16.81 -1.99 -6.10
C ILE A 88 17.20 -2.47 -7.51
N ASP A 89 18.19 -3.33 -7.63
CA ASP A 89 18.63 -3.89 -8.91
C ASP A 89 17.54 -4.77 -9.53
N LYS A 90 16.83 -5.56 -8.71
CA LYS A 90 15.70 -6.36 -9.17
C LYS A 90 14.54 -5.49 -9.63
N ILE A 91 14.26 -4.40 -8.94
CA ILE A 91 13.23 -3.42 -9.33
C ILE A 91 13.58 -2.80 -10.68
N LYS A 92 14.83 -2.35 -10.86
CA LYS A 92 15.32 -1.79 -12.13
C LYS A 92 15.25 -2.81 -13.26
N GLN A 93 15.65 -4.03 -13.00
CA GLN A 93 15.58 -5.13 -13.97
C GLN A 93 14.15 -5.34 -14.45
N SER A 94 13.19 -5.39 -13.56
CA SER A 94 11.78 -5.59 -13.91
C SER A 94 11.23 -4.48 -14.81
N ILE A 95 11.65 -3.25 -14.61
CA ILE A 95 11.30 -2.11 -15.47
C ILE A 95 11.96 -2.25 -16.85
N ASN A 96 13.23 -2.65 -16.89
CA ASN A 96 13.97 -2.82 -18.15
C ASN A 96 13.41 -3.98 -19.00
N GLU A 97 12.95 -5.05 -18.35
CA GLU A 97 12.35 -6.23 -19.01
C GLU A 97 11.06 -5.91 -19.77
N ILE A 98 10.32 -4.89 -19.35
CA ILE A 98 9.11 -4.43 -20.06
C ILE A 98 9.39 -3.35 -21.10
N GLY A 99 10.66 -3.07 -21.40
CA GLY A 99 11.09 -2.21 -22.51
C GLY A 99 11.39 -0.75 -22.14
N TYR A 100 11.47 -0.42 -20.86
CA TYR A 100 11.85 0.92 -20.40
C TYR A 100 13.28 0.93 -19.86
N ASN A 101 13.91 2.09 -19.85
CA ASN A 101 15.24 2.27 -19.28
C ASN A 101 15.15 2.95 -17.92
N THR A 102 15.82 2.39 -16.93
CA THR A 102 15.96 3.01 -15.62
C THR A 102 17.23 3.84 -15.55
N GLY A 103 17.08 5.08 -15.10
CA GLY A 103 18.20 6.00 -14.88
C GLY A 103 18.60 6.10 -13.41
N THR A 104 18.69 7.32 -12.92
CA THR A 104 19.13 7.64 -11.56
C THR A 104 18.13 7.13 -10.51
N VAL A 105 18.66 6.60 -9.42
CA VAL A 105 17.90 6.23 -8.22
C VAL A 105 18.24 7.21 -7.11
N LYS A 106 17.24 7.86 -6.58
CA LYS A 106 17.35 8.81 -5.48
C LYS A 106 16.64 8.25 -4.25
N LYS A 107 17.37 8.09 -3.14
CA LYS A 107 16.73 7.81 -1.85
C LYS A 107 16.01 9.06 -1.36
N LEU A 108 14.75 8.87 -0.97
CA LEU A 108 13.96 9.90 -0.33
C LEU A 108 14.09 9.69 1.20
N SER A 109 14.66 10.67 1.89
CA SER A 109 14.64 10.64 3.36
C SER A 109 13.23 10.94 3.85
N GLN A 110 12.74 10.09 4.73
CA GLN A 110 11.53 10.40 5.49
C GLN A 110 11.81 11.45 6.55
#